data_e22562716b8a2297b51e8cb7f1f2e50f
#
_entry.id   e22562716b8a2297b51e8cb7f1f2e50f
#
_cell.length_a   1.000
_cell.length_b   1.000
_cell.length_c   1.000
_cell.angle_alpha   90.00
_cell.angle_beta   90.00
_cell.angle_gamma   90.00
#
_symmetry.space_group_name_H-M   'P 1'
#
loop_
_entity.id
_entity.type
_entity.pdbx_description
1 polymer ?
#
loop_
_entity_poly.entity_id
_entity_poly.type
_entity_poly.pdbx_seq_one_letter_code
_entity_poly.pdbx_strand_id
1 'polypeptide(L)'
;MPFSDDAYACPCTHDHEPTLLSFEVMPPRKPSLEEPFWNTVDQLLRVRPDFMSVTYGAGGKDRSNARATVRRLVRDTPIQPIAHLTCVGNSTEEVVSTVYDYLDSGVRTFLALRGDPPVGQEGWEPGPGGVGSATELIHLIRTVEKRRCDAHPGEALRSAFKPLTIAVAAFPAGNPAAGTTPAQEVERLLVKQAAGASFAITQLFWDAEVYASFVERARRVGVTIPIVPGLLPATDPARLRRVQDLTGIEVPEYLLTTLADYPHQEARDEFGAVFGSRLIHSVLEAGAPGVHLYTFNRSKPVLDILALMGVKPDPLRSQASSPETRA
;
A
#
# COMPACT_ATOMS: atom_id res chain seq x y z
N MET A 1 -1.12 -25.25 27.84
CA MET A 1 -2.13 -26.24 27.39
C MET A 1 -1.92 -26.40 25.90
N PRO A 2 -1.76 -27.62 25.36
CA PRO A 2 -1.63 -27.81 23.92
C PRO A 2 -2.97 -27.45 23.29
N PHE A 3 -2.92 -26.61 22.27
CA PHE A 3 -4.08 -26.28 21.43
C PHE A 3 -4.54 -27.59 20.79
N SER A 4 -5.83 -27.90 20.92
CA SER A 4 -6.44 -29.07 20.28
C SER A 4 -6.29 -28.97 18.77
N ASP A 5 -6.10 -30.09 18.07
CA ASP A 5 -5.98 -30.19 16.61
C ASP A 5 -7.17 -29.55 15.85
N ASP A 6 -8.31 -29.34 16.52
CA ASP A 6 -9.46 -28.61 15.98
C ASP A 6 -9.24 -27.10 15.80
N ALA A 7 -8.16 -26.51 16.36
CA ALA A 7 -7.84 -25.08 16.19
C ALA A 7 -7.28 -24.75 14.80
N TYR A 8 -6.89 -25.76 14.02
CA TYR A 8 -6.30 -25.60 12.67
C TYR A 8 -7.28 -25.85 11.53
N ALA A 9 -8.49 -26.29 11.81
CA ALA A 9 -9.53 -26.35 10.79
C ALA A 9 -9.94 -24.91 10.45
N CYS A 10 -9.52 -24.41 9.29
CA CYS A 10 -10.01 -23.16 8.75
C CYS A 10 -11.51 -23.31 8.49
N PRO A 11 -12.42 -22.58 9.15
CA PRO A 11 -13.85 -22.68 8.89
C PRO A 11 -14.27 -22.03 7.57
N CYS A 12 -13.34 -21.69 6.72
CA CYS A 12 -13.54 -20.90 5.51
C CYS A 12 -13.94 -21.80 4.34
N THR A 13 -15.21 -22.20 4.29
CA THR A 13 -15.86 -22.77 3.11
C THR A 13 -16.70 -21.74 2.34
N HIS A 14 -16.44 -20.44 2.52
CA HIS A 14 -17.08 -19.40 1.74
C HIS A 14 -16.05 -18.77 0.82
N ASP A 15 -16.26 -18.90 -0.49
CA ASP A 15 -15.49 -18.36 -1.61
C ASP A 15 -15.51 -16.81 -1.64
N HIS A 16 -14.90 -16.17 -0.63
CA HIS A 16 -14.65 -14.73 -0.65
C HIS A 16 -13.20 -14.49 -1.05
N GLU A 17 -12.90 -14.68 -2.34
CA GLU A 17 -11.70 -14.06 -2.91
C GLU A 17 -11.78 -12.55 -2.72
N PRO A 18 -10.70 -11.87 -2.28
CA PRO A 18 -10.71 -10.42 -2.19
C PRO A 18 -11.02 -9.85 -3.57
N THR A 19 -12.07 -9.02 -3.66
CA THR A 19 -12.47 -8.35 -4.91
C THR A 19 -11.38 -7.40 -5.42
N LEU A 20 -10.49 -6.92 -4.54
CA LEU A 20 -9.32 -6.13 -4.88
C LEU A 20 -8.11 -6.67 -4.11
N LEU A 21 -7.02 -6.97 -4.82
CA LEU A 21 -5.75 -7.39 -4.26
C LEU A 21 -4.64 -6.43 -4.70
N SER A 22 -3.88 -5.91 -3.75
CA SER A 22 -2.75 -5.06 -4.07
C SER A 22 -1.57 -5.27 -3.13
N PHE A 23 -0.37 -4.94 -3.60
CA PHE A 23 0.87 -5.09 -2.85
C PHE A 23 1.63 -3.78 -2.78
N GLU A 24 2.33 -3.56 -1.67
CA GLU A 24 3.35 -2.52 -1.59
C GLU A 24 4.73 -3.13 -1.77
N VAL A 25 5.55 -2.47 -2.61
CA VAL A 25 6.96 -2.79 -2.79
C VAL A 25 7.84 -1.56 -2.58
N MET A 26 9.05 -1.80 -2.13
CA MET A 26 10.05 -0.75 -1.88
C MET A 26 11.14 -0.83 -2.94
N PRO A 27 11.43 0.25 -3.68
CA PRO A 27 12.49 0.26 -4.69
C PRO A 27 13.83 -0.24 -4.15
N PRO A 28 14.62 -0.98 -4.95
CA PRO A 28 15.92 -1.46 -4.53
C PRO A 28 16.87 -0.27 -4.30
N ARG A 29 17.53 -0.25 -3.12
CA ARG A 29 18.44 0.84 -2.72
C ARG A 29 19.86 0.67 -3.26
N LYS A 30 20.21 -0.51 -3.76
CA LYS A 30 21.54 -0.87 -4.28
C LYS A 30 21.37 -1.74 -5.51
N PRO A 31 22.30 -1.67 -6.50
CA PRO A 31 22.24 -2.52 -7.69
C PRO A 31 22.20 -4.01 -7.38
N SER A 32 22.89 -4.47 -6.32
CA SER A 32 22.87 -5.87 -5.89
C SER A 32 21.49 -6.37 -5.40
N LEU A 33 20.54 -5.48 -5.15
CA LEU A 33 19.18 -5.82 -4.73
C LEU A 33 18.17 -5.77 -5.88
N GLU A 34 18.57 -5.37 -7.09
CA GLU A 34 17.66 -5.27 -8.24
C GLU A 34 17.11 -6.63 -8.66
N GLU A 35 17.97 -7.61 -8.88
CA GLU A 35 17.54 -8.95 -9.30
C GLU A 35 16.63 -9.61 -8.25
N PRO A 36 16.99 -9.67 -6.95
CA PRO A 36 16.08 -10.17 -5.91
C PRO A 36 14.75 -9.43 -5.83
N PHE A 37 14.76 -8.11 -6.03
CA PHE A 37 13.56 -7.29 -6.06
C PHE A 37 12.63 -7.68 -7.23
N TRP A 38 13.17 -7.77 -8.45
CA TRP A 38 12.35 -8.13 -9.62
C TRP A 38 11.86 -9.57 -9.57
N ASN A 39 12.64 -10.49 -9.02
CA ASN A 39 12.19 -11.85 -8.73
C ASN A 39 11.00 -11.86 -7.74
N THR A 40 11.02 -10.99 -6.73
CA THR A 40 9.88 -10.81 -5.82
C THR A 40 8.66 -10.26 -6.55
N VAL A 41 8.83 -9.22 -7.37
CA VAL A 41 7.75 -8.65 -8.19
C VAL A 41 7.14 -9.70 -9.10
N ASP A 42 7.95 -10.49 -9.79
CA ASP A 42 7.48 -11.55 -10.69
C ASP A 42 6.66 -12.61 -9.93
N GLN A 43 7.08 -12.98 -8.72
CA GLN A 43 6.31 -13.91 -7.89
C GLN A 43 4.95 -13.32 -7.47
N LEU A 44 4.92 -12.04 -7.07
CA LEU A 44 3.69 -11.35 -6.70
C LEU A 44 2.73 -11.18 -7.88
N LEU A 45 3.25 -10.95 -9.08
CA LEU A 45 2.43 -10.83 -10.30
C LEU A 45 1.70 -12.13 -10.68
N ARG A 46 2.16 -13.30 -10.20
CA ARG A 46 1.51 -14.58 -10.50
C ARG A 46 0.12 -14.71 -9.88
N VAL A 47 -0.19 -13.99 -8.81
CA VAL A 47 -1.52 -13.98 -8.20
C VAL A 47 -2.42 -12.87 -8.75
N ARG A 48 -2.04 -12.22 -9.86
CA ARG A 48 -2.82 -11.21 -10.61
C ARG A 48 -3.34 -10.07 -9.72
N PRO A 49 -2.48 -9.35 -9.00
CA PRO A 49 -2.93 -8.19 -8.24
C PRO A 49 -3.53 -7.12 -9.17
N ASP A 50 -4.46 -6.32 -8.64
CA ASP A 50 -5.04 -5.18 -9.35
C ASP A 50 -4.05 -4.01 -9.41
N PHE A 51 -3.32 -3.78 -8.33
CA PHE A 51 -2.36 -2.69 -8.19
C PHE A 51 -1.08 -3.16 -7.51
N MET A 52 -0.01 -2.41 -7.77
CA MET A 52 1.24 -2.52 -7.02
C MET A 52 1.70 -1.12 -6.64
N SER A 53 1.71 -0.80 -5.35
CA SER A 53 2.20 0.49 -4.90
C SER A 53 3.72 0.49 -4.73
N VAL A 54 4.35 1.59 -5.08
CA VAL A 54 5.79 1.77 -5.02
C VAL A 54 6.12 2.90 -4.08
N THR A 55 6.83 2.61 -2.98
CA THR A 55 7.18 3.62 -1.99
C THR A 55 8.15 4.65 -2.56
N TYR A 56 8.04 5.90 -2.11
CA TYR A 56 8.79 7.04 -2.65
C TYR A 56 10.11 7.32 -1.91
N GLY A 57 10.51 6.45 -0.99
CA GLY A 57 11.73 6.62 -0.18
C GLY A 57 11.50 7.50 1.05
N ALA A 58 11.69 6.93 2.26
CA ALA A 58 11.62 7.68 3.51
C ALA A 58 12.73 8.74 3.56
N GLY A 59 12.38 9.98 3.97
CA GLY A 59 13.33 11.07 4.13
C GLY A 59 13.91 11.65 2.84
N GLY A 60 13.27 11.44 1.67
CA GLY A 60 13.67 12.07 0.40
C GLY A 60 14.90 11.48 -0.28
N LYS A 61 15.44 10.37 0.23
CA LYS A 61 16.54 9.62 -0.38
C LYS A 61 15.96 8.62 -1.39
N ASP A 62 16.63 8.44 -2.54
CA ASP A 62 16.32 7.44 -3.58
C ASP A 62 15.03 7.66 -4.40
N ARG A 63 14.59 8.90 -4.59
CA ARG A 63 13.43 9.21 -5.46
C ARG A 63 13.63 8.77 -6.91
N SER A 64 14.87 8.78 -7.40
CA SER A 64 15.23 8.29 -8.74
C SER A 64 14.92 6.81 -8.91
N ASN A 65 15.22 5.97 -7.90
CA ASN A 65 14.95 4.55 -7.91
C ASN A 65 13.45 4.26 -7.90
N ALA A 66 12.66 5.03 -7.15
CA ALA A 66 11.20 4.92 -7.16
C ALA A 66 10.63 5.20 -8.55
N ARG A 67 11.07 6.31 -9.20
CA ARG A 67 10.62 6.65 -10.56
C ARG A 67 11.04 5.57 -11.57
N ALA A 68 12.27 5.09 -11.51
CA ALA A 68 12.75 4.02 -12.38
C ALA A 68 11.93 2.73 -12.21
N THR A 69 11.65 2.35 -10.96
CA THR A 69 10.83 1.16 -10.64
C THR A 69 9.41 1.30 -11.19
N VAL A 70 8.75 2.44 -10.95
CA VAL A 70 7.40 2.70 -11.46
C VAL A 70 7.36 2.65 -12.99
N ARG A 71 8.31 3.31 -13.67
CA ARG A 71 8.40 3.29 -15.14
C ARG A 71 8.61 1.89 -15.68
N ARG A 72 9.45 1.08 -15.02
CA ARG A 72 9.67 -0.30 -15.42
C ARG A 72 8.43 -1.16 -15.22
N LEU A 73 7.68 -0.99 -14.12
CA LEU A 73 6.39 -1.67 -13.92
C LEU A 73 5.40 -1.34 -15.05
N VAL A 74 5.26 -0.05 -15.40
CA VAL A 74 4.37 0.37 -16.51
C VAL A 74 4.78 -0.24 -17.85
N ARG A 75 6.08 -0.30 -18.13
CA ARG A 75 6.61 -0.76 -19.42
C ARG A 75 6.59 -2.28 -19.56
N ASP A 76 7.00 -2.99 -18.52
CA ASP A 76 7.36 -4.41 -18.59
C ASP A 76 6.27 -5.32 -18.01
N THR A 77 5.23 -4.78 -17.37
CA THR A 77 4.17 -5.56 -16.73
C THR A 77 2.78 -5.01 -17.10
N PRO A 78 1.72 -5.83 -17.01
CA PRO A 78 0.35 -5.34 -17.20
C PRO A 78 -0.23 -4.64 -15.96
N ILE A 79 0.53 -4.60 -14.84
CA ILE A 79 0.06 -4.04 -13.58
C ILE A 79 -0.10 -2.51 -13.67
N GLN A 80 -1.07 -1.98 -12.95
CA GLN A 80 -1.18 -0.56 -12.72
C GLN A 80 -0.38 -0.19 -11.47
N PRO A 81 0.76 0.54 -11.60
CA PRO A 81 1.47 1.00 -10.43
C PRO A 81 0.72 2.15 -9.77
N ILE A 82 0.72 2.15 -8.43
CA ILE A 82 0.39 3.32 -7.61
C ILE A 82 1.72 4.00 -7.27
N ALA A 83 1.96 5.17 -7.85
CA ALA A 83 3.15 5.94 -7.52
C ALA A 83 2.91 6.73 -6.22
N HIS A 84 3.69 6.44 -5.17
CA HIS A 84 3.68 7.30 -3.99
C HIS A 84 4.26 8.66 -4.34
N LEU A 85 3.66 9.71 -3.83
CA LEU A 85 4.13 11.08 -3.99
C LEU A 85 4.01 11.81 -2.66
N THR A 86 5.08 12.49 -2.26
CA THR A 86 5.13 13.22 -0.98
C THR A 86 5.38 14.70 -1.20
N CYS A 87 4.83 15.54 -0.32
CA CYS A 87 5.09 16.98 -0.29
C CYS A 87 6.47 17.28 0.32
N VAL A 88 6.74 16.62 1.45
CA VAL A 88 7.94 16.90 2.25
C VAL A 88 9.22 16.76 1.45
N GLY A 89 10.09 17.78 1.57
CA GLY A 89 11.40 17.80 0.91
C GLY A 89 11.35 18.03 -0.61
N ASN A 90 10.23 18.54 -1.14
CA ASN A 90 10.11 19.00 -2.53
C ASN A 90 9.61 20.44 -2.59
N SER A 91 10.05 21.18 -3.59
CA SER A 91 9.35 22.39 -4.01
C SER A 91 8.08 22.04 -4.79
N THR A 92 7.20 23.00 -4.94
CA THR A 92 5.98 22.81 -5.75
C THR A 92 6.33 22.49 -7.21
N GLU A 93 7.37 23.13 -7.76
CA GLU A 93 7.86 22.90 -9.13
C GLU A 93 8.40 21.49 -9.30
N GLU A 94 9.12 20.96 -8.31
CA GLU A 94 9.62 19.58 -8.32
C GLU A 94 8.47 18.56 -8.26
N VAL A 95 7.43 18.83 -7.45
CA VAL A 95 6.22 18.00 -7.42
C VAL A 95 5.51 18.04 -8.77
N VAL A 96 5.30 19.23 -9.34
CA VAL A 96 4.66 19.40 -10.66
C VAL A 96 5.44 18.65 -11.74
N SER A 97 6.76 18.82 -11.80
CA SER A 97 7.63 18.12 -12.74
C SER A 97 7.53 16.60 -12.58
N THR A 98 7.50 16.13 -11.32
CA THR A 98 7.38 14.69 -11.03
C THR A 98 6.02 14.13 -11.49
N VAL A 99 4.94 14.89 -11.31
CA VAL A 99 3.60 14.47 -11.78
C VAL A 99 3.58 14.38 -13.31
N TYR A 100 4.12 15.38 -14.02
CA TYR A 100 4.26 15.32 -15.48
C TYR A 100 5.07 14.11 -15.93
N ASP A 101 6.23 13.85 -15.33
CA ASP A 101 7.08 12.71 -15.63
C ASP A 101 6.35 11.35 -15.48
N TYR A 102 5.54 11.22 -14.44
CA TYR A 102 4.73 10.02 -14.22
C TYR A 102 3.59 9.88 -15.23
N LEU A 103 2.88 10.97 -15.51
CA LEU A 103 1.79 10.98 -16.52
C LEU A 103 2.34 10.65 -17.91
N ASP A 104 3.51 11.19 -18.28
CA ASP A 104 4.21 10.89 -19.55
C ASP A 104 4.62 9.41 -19.64
N SER A 105 4.94 8.81 -18.50
CA SER A 105 5.28 7.39 -18.40
C SER A 105 4.03 6.47 -18.39
N GLY A 106 2.82 7.01 -18.44
CA GLY A 106 1.57 6.23 -18.44
C GLY A 106 1.01 5.90 -17.05
N VAL A 107 1.58 6.46 -15.98
CA VAL A 107 1.02 6.33 -14.62
C VAL A 107 -0.31 7.07 -14.53
N ARG A 108 -1.31 6.42 -13.95
CA ARG A 108 -2.67 7.00 -13.77
C ARG A 108 -3.16 6.89 -12.34
N THR A 109 -2.35 6.36 -11.41
CA THR A 109 -2.72 6.25 -10.01
C THR A 109 -1.59 6.75 -9.12
N PHE A 110 -1.91 7.66 -8.19
CA PHE A 110 -1.00 8.23 -7.22
C PHE A 110 -1.47 7.92 -5.81
N LEU A 111 -0.55 7.70 -4.88
CA LEU A 111 -0.81 7.77 -3.44
C LEU A 111 -0.27 9.10 -2.93
N ALA A 112 -1.19 10.03 -2.65
CA ALA A 112 -0.85 11.37 -2.18
C ALA A 112 -0.63 11.38 -0.67
N LEU A 113 0.61 11.68 -0.27
CA LEU A 113 1.07 11.68 1.12
C LEU A 113 1.68 13.03 1.49
N ARG A 114 1.55 13.43 2.75
CA ARG A 114 2.35 14.52 3.27
C ARG A 114 3.84 14.17 3.22
N GLY A 115 4.17 12.97 3.65
CA GLY A 115 5.52 12.51 3.94
C GLY A 115 5.92 12.83 5.38
N ASP A 116 6.95 12.13 5.86
CA ASP A 116 7.51 12.35 7.20
C ASP A 116 8.48 13.54 7.15
N PRO A 117 8.51 14.38 8.19
CA PRO A 117 9.50 15.44 8.29
C PRO A 117 10.93 14.88 8.15
N PRO A 118 11.87 15.64 7.56
CA PRO A 118 13.26 15.24 7.55
C PRO A 118 13.78 15.05 8.99
N VAL A 119 14.70 14.10 9.18
CA VAL A 119 15.30 13.84 10.49
C VAL A 119 15.88 15.12 11.07
N GLY A 120 15.45 15.48 12.30
CA GLY A 120 15.84 16.70 12.97
C GLY A 120 15.04 17.96 12.57
N GLN A 121 13.98 17.82 11.80
CA GLN A 121 13.07 18.91 11.42
C GLN A 121 11.61 18.56 11.77
N GLU A 122 11.36 18.24 13.04
CA GLU A 122 10.04 17.81 13.54
C GLU A 122 8.91 18.82 13.27
N GLY A 123 9.26 20.12 13.18
CA GLY A 123 8.35 21.23 12.83
C GLY A 123 8.41 21.63 11.34
N TRP A 124 8.76 20.72 10.43
CA TRP A 124 8.85 21.06 9.01
C TRP A 124 7.54 21.65 8.48
N GLU A 125 7.66 22.81 7.85
CA GLU A 125 6.61 23.47 7.09
C GLU A 125 7.08 23.74 5.66
N PRO A 126 6.16 23.76 4.69
CA PRO A 126 6.52 24.10 3.32
C PRO A 126 6.97 25.57 3.25
N GLY A 127 7.91 25.86 2.34
CA GLY A 127 8.24 27.24 1.99
C GLY A 127 7.04 28.00 1.41
N PRO A 128 7.16 29.33 1.22
CA PRO A 128 6.09 30.13 0.62
C PRO A 128 5.58 29.54 -0.71
N GLY A 129 4.26 29.30 -0.82
CA GLY A 129 3.65 28.65 -2.00
C GLY A 129 3.90 27.15 -2.11
N GLY A 130 4.53 26.53 -1.12
CA GLY A 130 4.77 25.08 -1.08
C GLY A 130 3.53 24.29 -0.72
N VAL A 131 3.60 22.99 -0.99
CA VAL A 131 2.53 22.01 -0.66
C VAL A 131 2.87 21.33 0.66
N GLY A 132 2.03 21.49 1.68
CA GLY A 132 2.28 21.01 3.05
C GLY A 132 1.39 19.87 3.52
N SER A 133 0.38 19.51 2.72
CA SER A 133 -0.60 18.49 3.09
C SER A 133 -0.97 17.57 1.92
N ALA A 134 -1.46 16.38 2.26
CA ALA A 134 -1.98 15.47 1.24
C ALA A 134 -3.17 16.10 0.47
N THR A 135 -3.98 16.92 1.13
CA THR A 135 -5.11 17.62 0.51
C THR A 135 -4.66 18.60 -0.56
N GLU A 136 -3.66 19.43 -0.25
CA GLU A 136 -3.06 20.35 -1.23
C GLU A 136 -2.38 19.60 -2.38
N LEU A 137 -1.74 18.47 -2.07
CA LEU A 137 -1.13 17.62 -3.09
C LEU A 137 -2.18 17.02 -4.05
N ILE A 138 -3.34 16.61 -3.55
CA ILE A 138 -4.45 16.16 -4.38
C ILE A 138 -4.88 17.28 -5.36
N HIS A 139 -5.08 18.50 -4.85
CA HIS A 139 -5.44 19.64 -5.69
C HIS A 139 -4.37 19.96 -6.74
N LEU A 140 -3.09 19.87 -6.37
CA LEU A 140 -1.99 20.09 -7.30
C LEU A 140 -1.98 19.04 -8.42
N ILE A 141 -2.11 17.75 -8.09
CA ILE A 141 -2.16 16.65 -9.07
C ILE A 141 -3.33 16.87 -10.04
N ARG A 142 -4.53 17.20 -9.54
CA ARG A 142 -5.70 17.48 -10.36
C ARG A 142 -5.50 18.70 -11.26
N THR A 143 -4.84 19.73 -10.75
CA THR A 143 -4.53 20.94 -11.52
C THR A 143 -3.56 20.62 -12.67
N VAL A 144 -2.54 19.80 -12.42
CA VAL A 144 -1.59 19.35 -13.46
C VAL A 144 -2.31 18.54 -14.53
N GLU A 145 -3.14 17.57 -14.12
CA GLU A 145 -3.95 16.79 -15.07
C GLU A 145 -4.83 17.68 -15.94
N LYS A 146 -5.58 18.60 -15.31
CA LYS A 146 -6.44 19.53 -16.04
C LYS A 146 -5.66 20.35 -17.06
N ARG A 147 -4.55 20.98 -16.65
CA ARG A 147 -3.69 21.78 -17.57
C ARG A 147 -3.22 20.95 -18.76
N ARG A 148 -2.84 19.68 -18.50
CA ARG A 148 -2.39 18.76 -19.54
C ARG A 148 -3.50 18.41 -20.52
N CYS A 149 -4.71 18.13 -20.03
CA CYS A 149 -5.89 17.86 -20.85
C CYS A 149 -6.30 19.08 -21.67
N ASP A 150 -6.26 20.27 -21.08
CA ASP A 150 -6.59 21.54 -21.76
C ASP A 150 -5.59 21.84 -22.90
N ALA A 151 -4.32 21.50 -22.71
CA ALA A 151 -3.26 21.74 -23.71
C ALA A 151 -3.21 20.69 -24.83
N HIS A 152 -3.66 19.47 -24.58
CA HIS A 152 -3.49 18.32 -25.49
C HIS A 152 -4.77 17.48 -25.59
N PRO A 153 -5.55 17.58 -26.71
CA PRO A 153 -6.78 16.80 -26.88
C PRO A 153 -6.61 15.28 -26.71
N GLY A 154 -5.45 14.72 -27.12
CA GLY A 154 -5.14 13.31 -26.92
C GLY A 154 -5.03 12.90 -25.44
N GLU A 155 -4.59 13.81 -24.58
CA GLU A 155 -4.54 13.58 -23.14
C GLU A 155 -5.94 13.65 -22.52
N ALA A 156 -6.78 14.57 -22.99
CA ALA A 156 -8.18 14.62 -22.57
C ALA A 156 -8.92 13.32 -22.91
N LEU A 157 -8.69 12.78 -24.11
CA LEU A 157 -9.25 11.49 -24.53
C LEU A 157 -8.71 10.34 -23.66
N ARG A 158 -7.40 10.29 -23.43
CA ARG A 158 -6.77 9.29 -22.54
C ARG A 158 -7.35 9.36 -21.13
N SER A 159 -7.52 10.57 -20.58
CA SER A 159 -8.10 10.76 -19.24
C SER A 159 -9.57 10.34 -19.19
N ALA A 160 -10.34 10.47 -20.26
CA ALA A 160 -11.71 9.99 -20.34
C ALA A 160 -11.79 8.45 -20.31
N PHE A 161 -10.89 7.76 -21.01
CA PHE A 161 -10.86 6.28 -21.02
C PHE A 161 -10.21 5.67 -19.79
N LYS A 162 -9.20 6.32 -19.23
CA LYS A 162 -8.46 5.86 -18.05
C LYS A 162 -8.29 7.05 -17.09
N PRO A 163 -9.32 7.33 -16.28
CA PRO A 163 -9.29 8.45 -15.34
C PRO A 163 -8.11 8.37 -14.39
N LEU A 164 -7.57 9.52 -14.03
CA LEU A 164 -6.57 9.61 -12.98
C LEU A 164 -7.22 9.33 -11.62
N THR A 165 -6.66 8.40 -10.87
CA THR A 165 -7.08 8.04 -9.52
C THR A 165 -6.07 8.52 -8.48
N ILE A 166 -6.56 8.98 -7.33
CA ILE A 166 -5.71 9.43 -6.24
C ILE A 166 -6.09 8.66 -4.97
N ALA A 167 -5.18 7.81 -4.55
CA ALA A 167 -5.24 7.15 -3.25
C ALA A 167 -4.72 8.08 -2.15
N VAL A 168 -5.20 7.89 -0.94
CA VAL A 168 -4.73 8.59 0.27
C VAL A 168 -4.53 7.60 1.41
N ALA A 169 -3.68 7.96 2.38
CA ALA A 169 -3.55 7.19 3.60
C ALA A 169 -4.73 7.46 4.55
N ALA A 170 -5.20 6.40 5.22
CA ALA A 170 -6.12 6.45 6.36
C ALA A 170 -5.49 5.76 7.57
N PHE A 171 -5.85 6.17 8.78
CA PHE A 171 -5.25 5.68 10.02
C PHE A 171 -6.32 5.20 10.99
N PRO A 172 -6.76 3.93 10.88
CA PRO A 172 -7.87 3.40 11.67
C PRO A 172 -7.63 3.45 13.19
N ALA A 173 -6.39 3.21 13.61
CA ALA A 173 -5.97 3.28 15.02
C ALA A 173 -5.60 4.70 15.49
N GLY A 174 -5.76 5.72 14.64
CA GLY A 174 -5.19 7.05 14.83
C GLY A 174 -3.78 7.12 14.24
N ASN A 175 -3.19 8.32 14.24
CA ASN A 175 -1.83 8.54 13.73
C ASN A 175 -0.93 9.06 14.85
N PRO A 176 -0.14 8.18 15.51
CA PRO A 176 0.74 8.56 16.61
C PRO A 176 1.74 9.65 16.22
N ALA A 177 2.30 9.60 15.03
CA ALA A 177 3.26 10.60 14.54
C ALA A 177 2.68 12.00 14.38
N ALA A 178 1.35 12.09 14.18
CA ALA A 178 0.62 13.35 14.09
C ALA A 178 -0.14 13.70 15.37
N GLY A 179 -0.09 12.85 16.40
CA GLY A 179 -0.84 12.99 17.65
C GLY A 179 -2.36 12.98 17.47
N THR A 180 -2.87 12.27 16.45
CA THR A 180 -4.31 12.29 16.14
C THR A 180 -5.02 11.01 16.49
N THR A 181 -6.27 11.17 16.96
CA THR A 181 -7.17 10.08 17.32
C THR A 181 -7.85 9.48 16.08
N PRO A 182 -8.42 8.26 16.17
CA PRO A 182 -9.23 7.68 15.11
C PRO A 182 -10.38 8.58 14.62
N ALA A 183 -11.02 9.33 15.52
CA ALA A 183 -12.10 10.25 15.17
C ALA A 183 -11.59 11.42 14.29
N GLN A 184 -10.47 12.02 14.66
CA GLN A 184 -9.83 13.08 13.86
C GLN A 184 -9.34 12.56 12.50
N GLU A 185 -8.90 11.30 12.42
CA GLU A 185 -8.50 10.71 11.14
C GLU A 185 -9.70 10.45 10.22
N VAL A 186 -10.89 10.18 10.77
CA VAL A 186 -12.13 10.13 9.98
C VAL A 186 -12.46 11.50 9.38
N GLU A 187 -12.36 12.59 10.17
CA GLU A 187 -12.56 13.95 9.67
C GLU A 187 -11.53 14.31 8.57
N ARG A 188 -10.26 13.96 8.79
CA ARG A 188 -9.21 14.14 7.79
C ARG A 188 -9.49 13.36 6.49
N LEU A 189 -10.04 12.15 6.61
CA LEU A 189 -10.39 11.34 5.44
C LEU A 189 -11.54 11.99 4.65
N LEU A 190 -12.55 12.56 5.33
CA LEU A 190 -13.61 13.30 4.69
C LEU A 190 -13.08 14.52 3.92
N VAL A 191 -12.14 15.27 4.50
CA VAL A 191 -11.49 16.40 3.83
C VAL A 191 -10.70 15.94 2.60
N LYS A 192 -9.96 14.83 2.69
CA LYS A 192 -9.24 14.24 1.55
C LYS A 192 -10.20 13.79 0.44
N GLN A 193 -11.34 13.19 0.80
CA GLN A 193 -12.39 12.86 -0.16
C GLN A 193 -12.93 14.12 -0.87
N ALA A 194 -13.25 15.17 -0.11
CA ALA A 194 -13.75 16.43 -0.66
C ALA A 194 -12.73 17.10 -1.62
N ALA A 195 -11.42 16.90 -1.37
CA ALA A 195 -10.35 17.36 -2.26
C ALA A 195 -10.20 16.52 -3.54
N GLY A 196 -10.91 15.39 -3.67
CA GLY A 196 -10.91 14.55 -4.87
C GLY A 196 -10.12 13.25 -4.74
N ALA A 197 -9.87 12.75 -3.51
CA ALA A 197 -9.37 11.38 -3.32
C ALA A 197 -10.37 10.36 -3.86
N SER A 198 -9.85 9.33 -4.53
CA SER A 198 -10.65 8.29 -5.18
C SER A 198 -10.87 7.07 -4.28
N PHE A 199 -9.90 6.75 -3.43
CA PHE A 199 -9.95 5.68 -2.43
C PHE A 199 -8.89 5.92 -1.35
N ALA A 200 -8.97 5.16 -0.26
CA ALA A 200 -7.99 5.20 0.81
C ALA A 200 -7.34 3.82 1.01
N ILE A 201 -6.06 3.81 1.38
CA ILE A 201 -5.35 2.63 1.88
C ILE A 201 -5.06 2.89 3.36
N THR A 202 -5.39 1.95 4.24
CA THR A 202 -5.15 2.17 5.66
C THR A 202 -3.70 1.89 6.05
N GLN A 203 -3.23 2.55 7.12
CA GLN A 203 -2.09 2.08 7.89
C GLN A 203 -2.43 0.70 8.47
N LEU A 204 -1.41 -0.12 8.72
CA LEU A 204 -1.58 -1.43 9.31
C LEU A 204 -2.30 -1.39 10.67
N PHE A 205 -2.93 -2.47 11.00
CA PHE A 205 -3.56 -2.77 12.29
C PHE A 205 -3.53 -4.28 12.52
N TRP A 206 -3.82 -4.72 13.74
CA TRP A 206 -3.70 -6.14 14.14
C TRP A 206 -5.04 -6.77 14.51
N ASP A 207 -6.12 -5.99 14.50
CA ASP A 207 -7.47 -6.40 14.84
C ASP A 207 -8.47 -5.84 13.83
N ALA A 208 -9.32 -6.71 13.28
CA ALA A 208 -10.33 -6.32 12.30
C ALA A 208 -11.36 -5.33 12.84
N GLU A 209 -11.62 -5.35 14.16
CA GLU A 209 -12.53 -4.42 14.81
C GLU A 209 -12.06 -2.97 14.70
N VAL A 210 -10.75 -2.74 14.71
CA VAL A 210 -10.15 -1.41 14.49
C VAL A 210 -10.54 -0.87 13.10
N TYR A 211 -10.51 -1.72 12.08
CA TYR A 211 -10.94 -1.36 10.73
C TYR A 211 -12.44 -1.17 10.65
N ALA A 212 -13.24 -2.11 11.16
CA ALA A 212 -14.69 -2.09 11.11
C ALA A 212 -15.26 -0.83 11.78
N SER A 213 -14.81 -0.53 13.00
CA SER A 213 -15.19 0.67 13.74
C SER A 213 -14.80 1.97 13.02
N PHE A 214 -13.62 2.00 12.38
CA PHE A 214 -13.19 3.16 11.60
C PHE A 214 -14.08 3.38 10.37
N VAL A 215 -14.36 2.33 9.62
CA VAL A 215 -15.22 2.40 8.43
C VAL A 215 -16.63 2.83 8.81
N GLU A 216 -17.21 2.26 9.85
CA GLU A 216 -18.54 2.64 10.33
C GLU A 216 -18.62 4.14 10.66
N ARG A 217 -17.65 4.66 11.42
CA ARG A 217 -17.56 6.10 11.72
C ARG A 217 -17.39 6.94 10.47
N ALA A 218 -16.54 6.51 9.55
CA ALA A 218 -16.32 7.22 8.29
C ALA A 218 -17.60 7.30 7.45
N ARG A 219 -18.37 6.22 7.36
CA ARG A 219 -19.63 6.18 6.63
C ARG A 219 -20.69 7.08 7.28
N ARG A 220 -20.76 7.13 8.60
CA ARG A 220 -21.71 8.02 9.33
C ARG A 220 -21.48 9.50 9.03
N VAL A 221 -20.25 9.95 8.80
CA VAL A 221 -19.93 11.35 8.48
C VAL A 221 -19.93 11.65 6.98
N GLY A 222 -20.25 10.68 6.12
CA GLY A 222 -20.41 10.88 4.69
C GLY A 222 -19.16 10.53 3.85
N VAL A 223 -18.19 9.80 4.38
CA VAL A 223 -17.13 9.21 3.56
C VAL A 223 -17.72 8.09 2.71
N THR A 224 -17.62 8.19 1.39
CA THR A 224 -18.17 7.23 0.41
C THR A 224 -17.10 6.49 -0.37
N ILE A 225 -15.87 7.03 -0.44
CA ILE A 225 -14.78 6.37 -1.17
C ILE A 225 -14.43 5.01 -0.56
N PRO A 226 -13.94 4.04 -1.37
CA PRO A 226 -13.45 2.78 -0.86
C PRO A 226 -12.31 2.98 0.15
N ILE A 227 -12.33 2.20 1.23
CA ILE A 227 -11.27 2.17 2.25
C ILE A 227 -10.67 0.76 2.22
N VAL A 228 -9.48 0.62 1.66
CA VAL A 228 -8.79 -0.66 1.48
C VAL A 228 -7.92 -0.91 2.72
N PRO A 229 -8.12 -1.99 3.48
CA PRO A 229 -7.28 -2.32 4.63
C PRO A 229 -5.86 -2.66 4.19
N GLY A 230 -4.88 -2.01 4.81
CA GLY A 230 -3.46 -2.30 4.67
C GLY A 230 -3.03 -3.28 5.75
N LEU A 231 -2.50 -4.44 5.36
CA LEU A 231 -2.16 -5.52 6.29
C LEU A 231 -0.70 -5.97 6.11
N LEU A 232 -0.09 -6.35 7.22
CA LEU A 232 1.30 -6.81 7.25
C LEU A 232 1.36 -8.26 7.75
N PRO A 233 2.07 -9.17 7.05
CA PRO A 233 2.30 -10.53 7.54
C PRO A 233 3.12 -10.53 8.84
N ALA A 234 2.60 -11.21 9.87
CA ALA A 234 3.21 -11.32 11.19
C ALA A 234 4.08 -12.59 11.29
N THR A 235 5.31 -12.53 10.78
CA THR A 235 6.20 -13.72 10.69
C THR A 235 7.54 -13.56 11.43
N ASP A 236 7.82 -12.39 12.01
CA ASP A 236 9.12 -12.11 12.62
C ASP A 236 8.95 -11.07 13.75
N PRO A 237 9.13 -11.46 15.02
CA PRO A 237 8.91 -10.55 16.16
C PRO A 237 9.86 -9.35 16.16
N ALA A 238 11.09 -9.50 15.68
CA ALA A 238 12.05 -8.38 15.61
C ALA A 238 11.61 -7.35 14.57
N ARG A 239 11.08 -7.83 13.44
CA ARG A 239 10.50 -6.96 12.40
C ARG A 239 9.25 -6.27 12.90
N LEU A 240 8.36 -6.95 13.62
CA LEU A 240 7.15 -6.35 14.17
C LEU A 240 7.49 -5.23 15.15
N ARG A 241 8.47 -5.41 16.05
CA ARG A 241 8.95 -4.34 16.93
C ARG A 241 9.48 -3.14 16.14
N ARG A 242 10.28 -3.40 15.11
CA ARG A 242 10.77 -2.30 14.23
C ARG A 242 9.63 -1.57 13.50
N VAL A 243 8.60 -2.27 13.08
CA VAL A 243 7.42 -1.64 12.47
C VAL A 243 6.67 -0.80 13.50
N GLN A 244 6.53 -1.27 14.73
CA GLN A 244 5.98 -0.49 15.84
C GLN A 244 6.79 0.80 16.06
N ASP A 245 8.13 0.71 16.12
CA ASP A 245 9.01 1.87 16.28
C ASP A 245 8.84 2.89 15.14
N LEU A 246 8.62 2.42 13.91
CA LEU A 246 8.48 3.26 12.73
C LEU A 246 7.09 3.90 12.59
N THR A 247 6.05 3.18 12.98
CA THR A 247 4.65 3.60 12.74
C THR A 247 3.97 4.13 13.98
N GLY A 248 4.50 3.80 15.16
CA GLY A 248 3.84 4.04 16.44
C GLY A 248 2.61 3.15 16.68
N ILE A 249 2.32 2.21 15.78
CA ILE A 249 1.21 1.26 15.95
C ILE A 249 1.68 0.12 16.83
N GLU A 250 1.06 0.01 17.99
CA GLU A 250 1.40 -0.99 18.99
C GLU A 250 1.11 -2.41 18.47
N VAL A 251 2.10 -3.29 18.58
CA VAL A 251 1.95 -4.73 18.26
C VAL A 251 1.44 -5.45 19.50
N PRO A 252 0.35 -6.22 19.43
CA PRO A 252 -0.16 -6.96 20.57
C PRO A 252 0.90 -7.90 21.17
N GLU A 253 1.07 -7.86 22.48
CA GLU A 253 2.11 -8.62 23.17
C GLU A 253 1.95 -10.13 22.94
N TYR A 254 0.70 -10.64 22.89
CA TYR A 254 0.47 -12.06 22.60
C TYR A 254 1.04 -12.48 21.24
N LEU A 255 1.02 -11.58 20.24
CA LEU A 255 1.54 -11.86 18.90
C LEU A 255 3.08 -11.96 18.92
N LEU A 256 3.73 -11.06 19.67
CA LEU A 256 5.18 -11.06 19.84
C LEU A 256 5.66 -12.29 20.62
N THR A 257 4.97 -12.66 21.71
CA THR A 257 5.33 -13.82 22.55
C THR A 257 5.10 -15.11 21.79
N THR A 258 3.95 -15.28 21.13
CA THR A 258 3.67 -16.49 20.34
C THR A 258 4.72 -16.69 19.24
N LEU A 259 5.08 -15.66 18.51
CA LEU A 259 6.13 -15.74 17.48
C LEU A 259 7.51 -16.02 18.07
N ALA A 260 7.81 -15.53 19.27
CA ALA A 260 9.09 -15.78 19.94
C ALA A 260 9.21 -17.23 20.44
N ASP A 261 8.10 -17.86 20.81
CA ASP A 261 8.05 -19.24 21.30
C ASP A 261 8.29 -20.27 20.17
N TYR A 262 8.08 -19.88 18.92
CA TYR A 262 8.40 -20.77 17.78
C TYR A 262 9.91 -20.76 17.47
N PRO A 263 10.60 -21.92 17.57
CA PRO A 263 12.05 -22.00 17.42
C PRO A 263 12.52 -21.79 15.97
N HIS A 264 11.69 -22.19 14.99
CA HIS A 264 12.05 -22.20 13.57
C HIS A 264 11.23 -21.20 12.77
N GLN A 265 11.84 -20.66 11.71
CA GLN A 265 11.21 -19.66 10.86
C GLN A 265 9.97 -20.23 10.13
N GLU A 266 9.99 -21.50 9.75
CA GLU A 266 8.87 -22.17 9.08
C GLU A 266 7.60 -22.15 9.95
N ALA A 267 7.72 -22.46 11.24
CA ALA A 267 6.59 -22.41 12.18
C ALA A 267 6.06 -20.97 12.38
N ARG A 268 6.95 -19.98 12.37
CA ARG A 268 6.55 -18.55 12.40
C ARG A 268 5.83 -18.13 11.12
N ASP A 269 6.32 -18.59 9.97
CA ASP A 269 5.69 -18.32 8.68
C ASP A 269 4.29 -18.93 8.61
N GLU A 270 4.13 -20.18 9.08
CA GLU A 270 2.85 -20.88 9.14
C GLU A 270 1.86 -20.16 10.08
N PHE A 271 2.28 -19.84 11.31
CA PHE A 271 1.47 -19.05 12.23
C PHE A 271 1.07 -17.71 11.61
N GLY A 272 2.02 -16.99 11.01
CA GLY A 272 1.78 -15.71 10.39
C GLY A 272 0.82 -15.79 9.19
N ALA A 273 0.87 -16.88 8.43
CA ALA A 273 -0.06 -17.14 7.33
C ALA A 273 -1.48 -17.37 7.86
N VAL A 274 -1.65 -18.20 8.89
CA VAL A 274 -2.95 -18.44 9.54
C VAL A 274 -3.51 -17.17 10.18
N PHE A 275 -2.68 -16.42 10.92
CA PHE A 275 -3.10 -15.15 11.50
C PHE A 275 -3.55 -14.15 10.42
N GLY A 276 -2.72 -13.98 9.38
CA GLY A 276 -3.01 -13.04 8.28
C GLY A 276 -4.25 -13.42 7.49
N SER A 277 -4.46 -14.71 7.19
CA SER A 277 -5.66 -15.17 6.47
C SER A 277 -6.94 -14.94 7.27
N ARG A 278 -6.92 -15.16 8.60
CA ARG A 278 -8.06 -14.86 9.49
C ARG A 278 -8.34 -13.36 9.53
N LEU A 279 -7.31 -12.53 9.66
CA LEU A 279 -7.48 -11.07 9.68
C LEU A 279 -8.06 -10.58 8.35
N ILE A 280 -7.60 -11.10 7.20
CA ILE A 280 -8.17 -10.77 5.90
C ILE A 280 -9.64 -11.18 5.83
N HIS A 281 -9.97 -12.40 6.25
CA HIS A 281 -11.34 -12.87 6.24
C HIS A 281 -12.25 -11.95 7.06
N SER A 282 -11.85 -11.60 8.29
CA SER A 282 -12.63 -10.72 9.16
C SER A 282 -12.83 -9.31 8.59
N VAL A 283 -11.82 -8.72 7.92
CA VAL A 283 -12.01 -7.40 7.29
C VAL A 283 -12.91 -7.48 6.05
N LEU A 284 -12.86 -8.58 5.29
CA LEU A 284 -13.76 -8.80 4.16
C LEU A 284 -15.22 -8.99 4.62
N GLU A 285 -15.45 -9.74 5.71
CA GLU A 285 -16.77 -9.85 6.35
C GLU A 285 -17.28 -8.49 6.87
N ALA A 286 -16.38 -7.61 7.33
CA ALA A 286 -16.69 -6.24 7.69
C ALA A 286 -16.95 -5.32 6.48
N GLY A 287 -16.97 -5.86 5.25
CA GLY A 287 -17.29 -5.13 4.02
C GLY A 287 -16.10 -4.42 3.37
N ALA A 288 -14.87 -4.86 3.63
CA ALA A 288 -13.71 -4.34 2.91
C ALA A 288 -13.81 -4.65 1.41
N PRO A 289 -13.43 -3.71 0.52
CA PRO A 289 -13.50 -3.94 -0.94
C PRO A 289 -12.41 -4.90 -1.45
N GLY A 290 -11.50 -5.31 -0.59
CA GLY A 290 -10.33 -6.13 -0.85
C GLY A 290 -9.22 -5.79 0.13
N VAL A 291 -7.97 -6.11 -0.20
CA VAL A 291 -6.83 -5.92 0.71
C VAL A 291 -5.59 -5.35 0.02
N HIS A 292 -4.81 -4.61 0.78
CA HIS A 292 -3.48 -4.13 0.43
C HIS A 292 -2.44 -4.78 1.34
N LEU A 293 -1.48 -5.52 0.80
CA LEU A 293 -0.50 -6.26 1.59
C LEU A 293 0.88 -5.58 1.53
N TYR A 294 1.39 -5.21 2.70
CA TYR A 294 2.73 -4.68 2.88
C TYR A 294 3.75 -5.81 2.80
N THR A 295 4.50 -5.91 1.71
CA THR A 295 5.38 -7.06 1.45
C THR A 295 6.76 -6.93 2.08
N PHE A 296 7.25 -5.72 2.29
CA PHE A 296 8.67 -5.45 2.61
C PHE A 296 9.63 -6.19 1.66
N ASN A 297 9.24 -6.30 0.38
CA ASN A 297 9.95 -7.03 -0.66
C ASN A 297 10.16 -8.53 -0.33
N ARG A 298 9.21 -9.14 0.39
CA ARG A 298 9.17 -10.58 0.68
C ARG A 298 7.86 -11.15 0.16
N SER A 299 7.93 -11.90 -0.93
CA SER A 299 6.75 -12.51 -1.55
C SER A 299 6.19 -13.67 -0.74
N LYS A 300 7.05 -14.53 -0.19
CA LYS A 300 6.63 -15.76 0.49
C LYS A 300 5.56 -15.53 1.57
N PRO A 301 5.73 -14.63 2.57
CA PRO A 301 4.73 -14.45 3.62
C PRO A 301 3.34 -14.04 3.10
N VAL A 302 3.29 -13.17 2.10
CA VAL A 302 1.99 -12.75 1.52
C VAL A 302 1.38 -13.84 0.64
N LEU A 303 2.20 -14.59 -0.09
CA LEU A 303 1.72 -15.70 -0.93
C LEU A 303 1.24 -16.88 -0.09
N ASP A 304 1.86 -17.18 1.06
CA ASP A 304 1.40 -18.20 2.00
C ASP A 304 0.01 -17.83 2.56
N ILE A 305 -0.22 -16.57 2.94
CA ILE A 305 -1.54 -16.06 3.36
C ILE A 305 -2.57 -16.27 2.25
N LEU A 306 -2.25 -15.84 1.03
CA LEU A 306 -3.17 -15.92 -0.12
C LEU A 306 -3.46 -17.38 -0.51
N ALA A 307 -2.50 -18.28 -0.38
CA ALA A 307 -2.69 -19.70 -0.63
C ALA A 307 -3.72 -20.32 0.33
N LEU A 308 -3.70 -19.94 1.62
CA LEU A 308 -4.72 -20.35 2.61
C LEU A 308 -6.11 -19.79 2.28
N MET A 309 -6.18 -18.68 1.55
CA MET A 309 -7.42 -18.09 1.07
C MET A 309 -7.90 -18.64 -0.28
N GLY A 310 -7.22 -19.65 -0.84
CA GLY A 310 -7.58 -20.26 -2.11
C GLY A 310 -7.08 -19.53 -3.35
N VAL A 311 -6.35 -18.41 -3.20
CA VAL A 311 -5.77 -17.68 -4.33
C VAL A 311 -4.61 -18.47 -4.92
N LYS A 312 -4.77 -18.93 -6.18
CA LYS A 312 -3.77 -19.74 -6.86
C LYS A 312 -2.91 -18.91 -7.81
N PRO A 313 -1.59 -19.13 -7.84
CA PRO A 313 -0.73 -18.51 -8.84
C PRO A 313 -1.12 -18.97 -10.25
N ASP A 314 -1.05 -18.02 -11.22
CA ASP A 314 -1.27 -18.31 -12.64
C ASP A 314 -0.09 -19.13 -13.20
N PRO A 315 -0.30 -20.38 -13.65
CA PRO A 315 0.77 -21.22 -14.18
C PRO A 315 1.37 -20.70 -15.50
N LEU A 316 0.60 -19.93 -16.29
CA LEU A 316 1.05 -19.42 -17.60
C LEU A 316 2.09 -18.31 -17.50
N ARG A 317 2.19 -17.63 -16.36
CA ARG A 317 3.22 -16.58 -16.14
C ARG A 317 4.59 -17.11 -15.69
N SER A 318 4.70 -18.40 -15.36
CA SER A 318 5.98 -19.01 -14.98
C SER A 318 6.98 -19.16 -16.15
N GLN A 319 6.51 -19.04 -17.41
CA GLN A 319 7.32 -19.26 -18.60
C GLN A 319 7.79 -17.96 -19.32
N ALA A 320 7.28 -16.79 -18.89
CA ALA A 320 7.58 -15.52 -19.57
C ALA A 320 8.90 -14.84 -19.15
N SER A 321 9.62 -15.38 -18.17
CA SER A 321 10.85 -14.80 -17.61
C SER A 321 12.16 -15.47 -18.06
N SER A 322 12.12 -16.33 -19.09
CA SER A 322 13.35 -16.84 -19.71
C SER A 322 13.82 -15.87 -20.79
N PRO A 323 15.05 -15.33 -20.74
CA PRO A 323 15.55 -14.34 -21.70
C PRO A 323 15.85 -14.89 -23.11
N GLU A 324 15.52 -16.14 -23.40
CA GLU A 324 15.96 -16.82 -24.64
C GLU A 324 14.98 -16.73 -25.82
N THR A 325 13.88 -15.97 -25.76
CA THR A 325 12.92 -15.93 -26.89
C THR A 325 12.64 -14.52 -27.40
N ARG A 326 13.67 -13.67 -27.53
CA ARG A 326 13.61 -12.49 -28.40
C ARG A 326 14.91 -12.39 -29.20
N ALA A 327 15.02 -13.24 -30.25
CA ALA A 327 15.92 -13.03 -31.38
C ALA A 327 15.15 -12.25 -32.44
#